data_335cef6c7a8868fcea630b43dfe98240
#
_entry.id   335cef6c7a8868fcea630b43dfe98240
#
_cell.length_a   1.000
_cell.length_b   1.000
_cell.length_c   1.000
_cell.angle_alpha   90.00
_cell.angle_beta   90.00
_cell.angle_gamma   90.00
#
_symmetry.space_group_name_H-M   'P 1'
#
loop_
_entity.id
_entity.type
_entity.pdbx_description
1 polymer ?
#
loop_
_entity_poly.entity_id
_entity_poly.type
_entity_poly.pdbx_seq_one_letter_code
_entity_poly.pdbx_strand_id
1 'polypeptide(L)'
;IFRSNSFIKFSGDLAKAIAAGADCAMIGSLLAGTEEAPGEVFLYQGRSYKSYRGMGSLGAMARGSADRYFQQELRDKLKLVPEGIEGRVPYKGPVGAVLHQLVGGLRAAMGYTGNGSIKAMQENCKFRRVTAAGFKEGHVHDVSIIREAPNYRPPE
;
A
#
# COMPACT_ATOMS: atom_id res chain seq x y z
N ILE A 1 -3.44 -1.27 -21.49
CA ILE A 1 -2.52 -2.09 -20.67
C ILE A 1 -2.69 -1.64 -19.24
N PHE A 2 -3.32 -2.45 -18.41
CA PHE A 2 -3.44 -2.18 -16.98
C PHE A 2 -2.04 -2.28 -16.35
N ARG A 3 -1.52 -1.16 -15.87
CA ARG A 3 -0.31 -1.14 -15.06
C ARG A 3 -0.74 -1.13 -13.59
N SER A 4 -0.62 -2.26 -12.91
CA SER A 4 -0.84 -2.35 -11.47
C SER A 4 0.45 -2.07 -10.73
N ASN A 5 0.37 -1.36 -9.61
CA ASN A 5 1.51 -1.11 -8.74
C ASN A 5 1.20 -1.64 -7.34
N SER A 6 1.93 -2.66 -6.91
CA SER A 6 1.71 -3.38 -5.65
C SER A 6 2.40 -2.74 -4.43
N PHE A 7 3.15 -1.65 -4.62
CA PHE A 7 3.97 -1.05 -3.56
C PHE A 7 3.46 0.30 -3.05
N ILE A 8 2.14 0.53 -3.11
CA ILE A 8 1.54 1.76 -2.57
C ILE A 8 1.56 1.70 -1.04
N LYS A 9 2.38 2.54 -0.44
CA LYS A 9 2.48 2.74 1.02
C LYS A 9 1.94 4.10 1.45
N PHE A 10 2.01 5.10 0.57
CA PHE A 10 1.62 6.48 0.83
C PHE A 10 0.80 7.05 -0.34
N SER A 11 0.09 8.13 -0.09
CA SER A 11 -0.66 8.85 -1.13
C SER A 11 0.23 9.36 -2.27
N GLY A 12 1.48 9.72 -1.97
CA GLY A 12 2.47 10.11 -2.98
C GLY A 12 2.84 8.98 -3.94
N ASP A 13 2.82 7.72 -3.48
CA ASP A 13 3.07 6.57 -4.38
C ASP A 13 1.91 6.37 -5.34
N LEU A 14 0.67 6.54 -4.86
CA LEU A 14 -0.52 6.55 -5.70
C LEU A 14 -0.42 7.63 -6.78
N ALA A 15 -0.06 8.86 -6.40
CA ALA A 15 0.10 9.98 -7.32
C ALA A 15 1.17 9.70 -8.38
N LYS A 16 2.33 9.14 -7.98
CA LYS A 16 3.39 8.73 -8.91
C LYS A 16 2.93 7.64 -9.87
N ALA A 17 2.20 6.63 -9.38
CA ALA A 17 1.67 5.56 -10.22
C ALA A 17 0.71 6.11 -11.28
N ILE A 18 -0.22 6.97 -10.90
CA ILE A 18 -1.17 7.62 -11.82
C ILE A 18 -0.40 8.49 -12.84
N ALA A 19 0.52 9.34 -12.39
CA ALA A 19 1.35 10.16 -13.28
C ALA A 19 2.19 9.33 -14.28
N ALA A 20 2.56 8.11 -13.90
CA ALA A 20 3.24 7.16 -14.79
C ALA A 20 2.30 6.44 -15.77
N GLY A 21 1.01 6.77 -15.79
CA GLY A 21 0.01 6.21 -16.69
C GLY A 21 -0.71 4.97 -16.14
N ALA A 22 -0.73 4.76 -14.82
CA ALA A 22 -1.54 3.69 -14.25
C ALA A 22 -3.02 4.08 -14.23
N ASP A 23 -3.88 3.13 -14.60
CA ASP A 23 -5.35 3.29 -14.52
C ASP A 23 -5.90 2.82 -13.18
N CYS A 24 -5.19 1.93 -12.49
CA CYS A 24 -5.56 1.42 -11.17
C CYS A 24 -4.31 1.18 -10.31
N ALA A 25 -4.52 1.09 -9.00
CA ALA A 25 -3.48 0.79 -8.03
C ALA A 25 -3.86 -0.43 -7.19
N MET A 26 -2.93 -1.37 -7.05
CA MET A 26 -3.07 -2.50 -6.13
C MET A 26 -2.50 -2.10 -4.77
N ILE A 27 -3.32 -2.18 -3.74
CA ILE A 27 -2.97 -1.78 -2.38
C ILE A 27 -3.15 -2.98 -1.45
N GLY A 28 -2.08 -3.38 -0.79
CA GLY A 28 -2.06 -4.52 0.13
C GLY A 28 -2.24 -4.11 1.59
N SER A 29 -1.14 -4.00 2.33
CA SER A 29 -1.13 -3.79 3.78
C SER A 29 -1.88 -2.53 4.27
N LEU A 30 -1.97 -1.48 3.43
CA LEU A 30 -2.72 -0.28 3.76
C LEU A 30 -4.22 -0.57 3.95
N LEU A 31 -4.81 -1.39 3.08
CA LEU A 31 -6.22 -1.77 3.15
C LEU A 31 -6.44 -3.00 4.04
N ALA A 32 -5.44 -3.86 4.19
CA ALA A 32 -5.55 -5.06 5.03
C ALA A 32 -5.80 -4.74 6.52
N GLY A 33 -5.40 -3.55 6.98
CA GLY A 33 -5.64 -3.09 8.35
C GLY A 33 -7.01 -2.44 8.57
N THR A 34 -7.85 -2.30 7.54
CA THR A 34 -9.15 -1.66 7.66
C THR A 34 -10.20 -2.59 8.26
N GLU A 35 -11.28 -2.00 8.78
CA GLU A 35 -12.36 -2.74 9.42
C GLU A 35 -13.02 -3.72 8.45
N GLU A 36 -13.22 -3.32 7.21
CA GLU A 36 -13.91 -4.09 6.16
C GLU A 36 -13.05 -5.21 5.57
N ALA A 37 -11.73 -5.16 5.75
CA ALA A 37 -10.85 -6.25 5.31
C ALA A 37 -11.06 -7.50 6.15
N PRO A 38 -10.97 -8.72 5.59
CA PRO A 38 -11.04 -9.95 6.36
C PRO A 38 -9.87 -10.06 7.35
N GLY A 39 -10.08 -10.79 8.44
CA GLY A 39 -9.10 -11.00 9.50
C GLY A 39 -9.58 -10.50 10.85
N GLU A 40 -9.07 -11.10 11.91
CA GLU A 40 -9.44 -10.77 13.29
C GLU A 40 -8.64 -9.57 13.80
N VAL A 41 -9.32 -8.71 14.56
CA VAL A 41 -8.68 -7.63 15.30
C VAL A 41 -8.28 -8.16 16.66
N PHE A 42 -7.02 -7.94 17.05
CA PHE A 42 -6.51 -8.35 18.36
C PHE A 42 -5.56 -7.31 18.94
N LEU A 43 -5.45 -7.33 20.26
CA LEU A 43 -4.58 -6.43 20.99
C LEU A 43 -3.18 -7.06 21.13
N TYR A 44 -2.15 -6.29 20.82
CA TYR A 44 -0.75 -6.70 21.02
C TYR A 44 0.08 -5.51 21.47
N GLN A 45 0.75 -5.64 22.62
CA GLN A 45 1.55 -4.57 23.23
C GLN A 45 0.82 -3.23 23.33
N GLY A 46 -0.46 -3.26 23.75
CA GLY A 46 -1.28 -2.06 23.92
C GLY A 46 -1.79 -1.39 22.63
N ARG A 47 -1.58 -2.01 21.47
CA ARG A 47 -2.05 -1.52 20.16
C ARG A 47 -2.93 -2.55 19.47
N SER A 48 -3.94 -2.07 18.74
CA SER A 48 -4.80 -2.93 17.94
C SER A 48 -4.14 -3.29 16.61
N TYR A 49 -4.14 -4.58 16.30
CA TYR A 49 -3.64 -5.15 15.06
C TYR A 49 -4.71 -6.00 14.41
N LYS A 50 -4.56 -6.23 13.13
CA LYS A 50 -5.36 -7.15 12.34
C LYS A 50 -4.49 -8.26 11.78
N SER A 51 -5.00 -9.49 11.80
CA SER A 51 -4.31 -10.62 11.19
C SER A 51 -4.18 -10.41 9.68
N TYR A 52 -3.00 -10.65 9.16
CA TYR A 52 -2.66 -10.51 7.75
C TYR A 52 -2.02 -11.78 7.21
N ARG A 53 -2.40 -12.17 6.01
CA ARG A 53 -1.74 -13.26 5.29
C ARG A 53 -1.69 -12.98 3.81
N GLY A 54 -0.55 -13.27 3.19
CA GLY A 54 -0.40 -13.28 1.75
C GLY A 54 -1.21 -14.40 1.12
N MET A 55 -1.67 -14.23 -0.12
CA MET A 55 -2.43 -15.23 -0.88
C MET A 55 -1.66 -16.54 -1.08
N GLY A 56 -0.34 -16.50 -1.16
CA GLY A 56 0.55 -17.67 -1.25
C GLY A 56 1.04 -18.19 0.10
N SER A 57 0.45 -17.77 1.24
CA SER A 57 0.75 -18.34 2.55
C SER A 57 0.07 -19.71 2.72
N LEU A 58 0.63 -20.54 3.61
CA LEU A 58 0.05 -21.86 3.91
C LEU A 58 -1.41 -21.77 4.32
N GLY A 59 -1.75 -20.82 5.20
CA GLY A 59 -3.11 -20.63 5.66
C GLY A 59 -4.07 -20.15 4.58
N ALA A 60 -3.62 -19.36 3.61
CA ALA A 60 -4.43 -18.92 2.48
C ALA A 60 -4.61 -20.06 1.47
N MET A 61 -3.55 -20.78 1.12
CA MET A 61 -3.61 -21.91 0.19
C MET A 61 -4.48 -23.06 0.72
N ALA A 62 -4.40 -23.35 2.02
CA ALA A 62 -5.26 -24.35 2.66
C ALA A 62 -6.75 -24.00 2.65
N ARG A 63 -7.10 -22.72 2.42
CA ARG A 63 -8.49 -22.22 2.35
C ARG A 63 -8.98 -21.93 0.92
N GLY A 64 -8.23 -22.30 -0.12
CA GLY A 64 -8.67 -22.27 -1.50
C GLY A 64 -7.88 -21.38 -2.46
N SER A 65 -6.80 -20.70 -2.03
CA SER A 65 -5.99 -19.91 -2.95
C SER A 65 -4.85 -20.68 -3.65
N ALA A 66 -4.79 -21.99 -3.45
CA ALA A 66 -3.75 -22.86 -4.04
C ALA A 66 -3.81 -22.92 -5.57
N ASP A 67 -5.00 -22.70 -6.17
CA ASP A 67 -5.22 -22.64 -7.61
C ASP A 67 -4.37 -21.57 -8.29
N ARG A 68 -4.18 -20.41 -7.66
CA ARG A 68 -3.36 -19.31 -8.19
C ARG A 68 -1.87 -19.61 -8.24
N TYR A 69 -1.43 -20.64 -7.50
CA TYR A 69 -0.03 -21.04 -7.40
C TYR A 69 0.21 -22.40 -8.03
N PHE A 70 -0.71 -22.87 -8.89
CA PHE A 70 -0.62 -24.16 -9.59
C PHE A 70 -0.45 -25.36 -8.64
N GLN A 71 -0.99 -25.27 -7.43
CA GLN A 71 -0.89 -26.27 -6.37
C GLN A 71 -2.25 -26.86 -5.98
N GLN A 72 -3.25 -26.70 -6.83
CA GLN A 72 -4.64 -27.12 -6.59
C GLN A 72 -4.79 -28.64 -6.38
N GLU A 73 -3.96 -29.43 -7.05
CA GLU A 73 -3.99 -30.90 -7.00
C GLU A 73 -3.30 -31.47 -5.73
N LEU A 74 -2.58 -30.65 -4.98
CA LEU A 74 -1.89 -31.07 -3.77
C LEU A 74 -2.88 -31.17 -2.60
N ARG A 75 -3.42 -32.37 -2.35
CA ARG A 75 -4.31 -32.66 -1.23
C ARG A 75 -3.61 -32.65 0.14
N ASP A 76 -2.31 -32.84 0.15
CA ASP A 76 -1.50 -32.87 1.36
C ASP A 76 -0.91 -31.49 1.65
N LYS A 77 -1.37 -30.88 2.74
CA LYS A 77 -0.90 -29.55 3.18
C LYS A 77 0.61 -29.48 3.43
N LEU A 78 1.26 -30.60 3.72
CA LEU A 78 2.70 -30.68 3.92
C LEU A 78 3.50 -30.57 2.62
N LYS A 79 2.85 -30.72 1.46
CA LYS A 79 3.49 -30.60 0.14
C LYS A 79 3.31 -29.22 -0.48
N LEU A 80 2.53 -28.32 0.14
CA LEU A 80 2.36 -26.94 -0.33
C LEU A 80 3.66 -26.17 -0.14
N VAL A 81 4.12 -25.48 -1.19
CA VAL A 81 5.29 -24.60 -1.13
C VAL A 81 4.80 -23.16 -0.92
N PRO A 82 4.97 -22.59 0.28
CA PRO A 82 4.51 -21.25 0.56
C PRO A 82 5.43 -20.19 -0.07
N GLU A 83 4.81 -19.22 -0.74
CA GLU A 83 5.49 -18.02 -1.26
C GLU A 83 5.06 -16.76 -0.50
N GLY A 84 4.02 -16.85 0.32
CA GLY A 84 3.46 -15.76 1.10
C GLY A 84 3.69 -15.90 2.59
N ILE A 85 3.74 -14.76 3.27
CA ILE A 85 3.89 -14.68 4.73
C ILE A 85 2.54 -14.58 5.44
N GLU A 86 2.53 -14.97 6.71
CA GLU A 86 1.48 -14.66 7.67
C GLU A 86 2.04 -13.70 8.73
N GLY A 87 1.25 -12.69 9.09
CA GLY A 87 1.71 -11.67 10.01
C GLY A 87 0.56 -10.84 10.55
N ARG A 88 0.86 -9.64 10.96
CA ARG A 88 -0.11 -8.66 11.44
C ARG A 88 0.15 -7.28 10.85
N VAL A 89 -0.92 -6.51 10.69
CA VAL A 89 -0.86 -5.10 10.27
C VAL A 89 -1.56 -4.24 11.33
N PRO A 90 -1.14 -2.99 11.54
CA PRO A 90 -1.85 -2.08 12.42
C PRO A 90 -3.31 -1.92 11.99
N TYR A 91 -4.23 -1.98 12.94
CA TYR A 91 -5.64 -1.67 12.69
C TYR A 91 -5.80 -0.18 12.40
N LYS A 92 -6.57 0.15 11.37
CA LYS A 92 -6.71 1.52 10.84
C LYS A 92 -8.14 2.07 10.89
N GLY A 93 -9.09 1.31 11.43
CA GLY A 93 -10.50 1.69 11.40
C GLY A 93 -11.12 1.55 10.01
N PRO A 94 -12.19 2.31 9.72
CA PRO A 94 -12.96 2.16 8.48
C PRO A 94 -12.14 2.56 7.25
N VAL A 95 -12.35 1.84 6.14
CA VAL A 95 -11.66 2.04 4.85
C VAL A 95 -11.85 3.45 4.30
N GLY A 96 -13.01 4.07 4.57
CA GLY A 96 -13.31 5.42 4.12
C GLY A 96 -12.26 6.45 4.56
N ALA A 97 -11.75 6.34 5.78
CA ALA A 97 -10.70 7.22 6.29
C ALA A 97 -9.37 7.05 5.52
N VAL A 98 -9.01 5.82 5.20
CA VAL A 98 -7.80 5.52 4.43
C VAL A 98 -7.91 6.03 3.00
N LEU A 99 -9.06 5.80 2.35
CA LEU A 99 -9.33 6.28 0.99
C LEU A 99 -9.34 7.80 0.93
N HIS A 100 -9.93 8.47 1.93
CA HIS A 100 -9.93 9.93 2.01
C HIS A 100 -8.50 10.49 1.99
N GLN A 101 -7.59 9.91 2.76
CA GLN A 101 -6.18 10.32 2.79
C GLN A 101 -5.48 10.09 1.45
N LEU A 102 -5.70 8.93 0.83
CA LEU A 102 -5.10 8.60 -0.47
C LEU A 102 -5.57 9.53 -1.57
N VAL A 103 -6.89 9.78 -1.67
CA VAL A 103 -7.49 10.68 -2.65
C VAL A 103 -7.10 12.13 -2.38
N GLY A 104 -7.04 12.54 -1.12
CA GLY A 104 -6.58 13.86 -0.71
C GLY A 104 -5.14 14.13 -1.17
N GLY A 105 -4.25 13.17 -0.97
CA GLY A 105 -2.87 13.28 -1.43
C GLY A 105 -2.73 13.29 -2.96
N LEU A 106 -3.56 12.51 -3.67
CA LEU A 106 -3.63 12.56 -5.14
C LEU A 106 -4.09 13.94 -5.63
N ARG A 107 -5.14 14.50 -5.04
CA ARG A 107 -5.62 15.86 -5.36
C ARG A 107 -4.57 16.92 -5.10
N ALA A 108 -3.86 16.83 -3.98
CA ALA A 108 -2.76 17.73 -3.68
C ALA A 108 -1.64 17.64 -4.74
N ALA A 109 -1.27 16.42 -5.16
CA ALA A 109 -0.29 16.21 -6.20
C ALA A 109 -0.73 16.78 -7.57
N MET A 110 -2.02 16.65 -7.92
CA MET A 110 -2.59 17.28 -9.11
C MET A 110 -2.47 18.80 -9.04
N GLY A 111 -2.76 19.40 -7.87
CA GLY A 111 -2.61 20.83 -7.64
C GLY A 111 -1.16 21.29 -7.78
N TYR A 112 -0.21 20.61 -7.16
CA TYR A 112 1.23 20.92 -7.25
C TYR A 112 1.78 20.81 -8.68
N THR A 113 1.24 19.91 -9.47
CA THR A 113 1.66 19.71 -10.87
C THR A 113 0.83 20.51 -11.88
N GLY A 114 -0.15 21.29 -11.43
CA GLY A 114 -0.99 22.12 -12.28
C GLY A 114 -1.96 21.36 -13.19
N ASN A 115 -2.35 20.14 -12.82
CA ASN A 115 -3.19 19.29 -13.65
C ASN A 115 -4.63 19.24 -13.12
N GLY A 116 -5.59 19.71 -13.92
CA GLY A 116 -7.01 19.73 -13.57
C GLY A 116 -7.74 18.38 -13.70
N SER A 117 -7.12 17.36 -14.30
CA SER A 117 -7.70 16.04 -14.47
C SER A 117 -6.65 14.93 -14.37
N ILE A 118 -7.10 13.70 -14.11
CA ILE A 118 -6.23 12.51 -14.11
C ILE A 118 -5.55 12.34 -15.47
N LYS A 119 -6.29 12.48 -16.56
CA LYS A 119 -5.77 12.37 -17.92
C LYS A 119 -4.67 13.41 -18.19
N ALA A 120 -4.89 14.66 -17.82
CA ALA A 120 -3.87 15.70 -17.92
C ALA A 120 -2.62 15.37 -17.10
N MET A 121 -2.78 14.81 -15.90
CA MET A 121 -1.66 14.37 -15.06
C MET A 121 -0.86 13.25 -15.73
N GLN A 122 -1.51 12.27 -16.34
CA GLN A 122 -0.87 11.18 -17.08
C GLN A 122 -0.08 11.65 -18.32
N GLU A 123 -0.61 12.69 -19.01
CA GLU A 123 -0.03 13.20 -20.26
C GLU A 123 1.08 14.24 -20.02
N ASN A 124 0.92 15.09 -18.99
CA ASN A 124 1.79 16.27 -18.81
C ASN A 124 2.89 16.10 -17.76
N CYS A 125 2.72 15.18 -16.79
CA CYS A 125 3.71 15.01 -15.75
C CYS A 125 5.03 14.46 -16.27
N LYS A 126 6.13 15.04 -15.77
CA LYS A 126 7.51 14.60 -16.09
C LYS A 126 8.20 14.14 -14.82
N PHE A 127 8.80 12.96 -14.88
CA PHE A 127 9.61 12.45 -13.79
C PHE A 127 11.03 13.01 -13.85
N ARG A 128 11.59 13.30 -12.69
CA ARG A 128 12.97 13.70 -12.53
C ARG A 128 13.69 12.70 -11.64
N ARG A 129 14.91 12.36 -11.99
CA ARG A 129 15.78 11.55 -11.15
C ARG A 129 16.32 12.42 -10.03
N VAL A 130 16.21 11.96 -8.79
CA VAL A 130 16.70 12.65 -7.60
C VAL A 130 17.85 11.84 -7.02
N THR A 131 18.92 12.50 -6.59
CA THR A 131 20.03 11.85 -5.88
C THR A 131 19.63 11.52 -4.44
N ALA A 132 20.36 10.62 -3.80
CA ALA A 132 20.13 10.31 -2.39
C ALA A 132 20.26 11.55 -1.48
N ALA A 133 21.23 12.41 -1.77
CA ALA A 133 21.41 13.67 -1.05
C ALA A 133 20.21 14.62 -1.26
N GLY A 134 19.77 14.81 -2.51
CA GLY A 134 18.60 15.64 -2.80
C GLY A 134 17.31 15.07 -2.24
N PHE A 135 17.18 13.73 -2.14
CA PHE A 135 16.07 13.09 -1.48
C PHE A 135 16.05 13.40 0.03
N LYS A 136 17.19 13.28 0.70
CA LYS A 136 17.34 13.60 2.12
C LYS A 136 17.06 15.07 2.41
N GLU A 137 17.57 15.98 1.58
CA GLU A 137 17.34 17.42 1.68
C GLU A 137 15.88 17.82 1.45
N GLY A 138 15.18 17.11 0.56
CA GLY A 138 13.77 17.34 0.27
C GLY A 138 12.79 16.81 1.35
N HIS A 139 13.29 16.08 2.33
CA HIS A 139 12.51 15.61 3.47
C HIS A 139 12.78 16.44 4.72
N VAL A 140 11.91 16.32 5.72
CA VAL A 140 12.10 16.98 7.01
C VAL A 140 13.43 16.53 7.63
N HIS A 141 14.33 17.46 7.89
CA HIS A 141 15.61 17.26 8.55
C HIS A 141 15.77 18.31 9.66
N ASP A 142 16.66 18.05 10.60
CA ASP A 142 16.97 18.94 11.73
C ASP A 142 15.76 19.35 12.59
N VAL A 143 14.69 18.53 12.57
CA VAL A 143 13.45 18.74 13.35
C VAL A 143 13.05 17.46 14.04
N SER A 144 12.76 17.54 15.34
CA SER A 144 12.13 16.43 16.07
C SER A 144 10.63 16.42 15.83
N ILE A 145 10.12 15.37 15.22
CA ILE A 145 8.68 15.22 14.95
C ILE A 145 7.97 14.88 16.26
N ILE A 146 7.13 15.79 16.74
CA ILE A 146 6.30 15.59 17.94
C ILE A 146 4.89 15.09 17.61
N ARG A 147 4.45 15.22 16.35
CA ARG A 147 3.16 14.71 15.85
C ARG A 147 3.33 14.22 14.43
N GLU A 148 3.05 12.95 14.22
CA GLU A 148 3.08 12.33 12.90
C GLU A 148 1.91 12.82 12.02
N ALA A 149 2.18 12.97 10.72
CA ALA A 149 1.14 13.19 9.71
C ALA A 149 0.74 11.85 9.07
N PRO A 150 -0.55 11.61 8.79
CA PRO A 150 -1.01 10.32 8.23
C PRO A 150 -0.34 9.91 6.92
N ASN A 151 0.04 10.89 6.09
CA ASN A 151 0.63 10.68 4.77
C ASN A 151 2.13 10.95 4.72
N TYR A 152 2.79 11.19 5.85
CA TYR A 152 4.22 11.44 5.92
C TYR A 152 4.88 10.55 6.96
N ARG A 153 5.93 9.85 6.54
CA ARG A 153 6.90 9.21 7.43
C ARG A 153 8.30 9.57 6.95
N PRO A 154 9.21 9.94 7.85
CA PRO A 154 10.59 10.15 7.46
C PRO A 154 11.15 8.87 6.82
N PRO A 155 12.03 8.99 5.82
CA PRO A 155 12.77 7.85 5.31
C PRO A 155 13.63 7.25 6.44
N GLU A 156 13.63 5.91 6.52
CA GLU A 156 14.53 5.15 7.40
C GLU A 156 15.99 5.27 6.97
#